data_d534af55d1c9987bb21ad92af89027af
#
_entry.id   d534af55d1c9987bb21ad92af89027af
#
_cell.length_a   1.000
_cell.length_b   1.000
_cell.length_c   1.000
_cell.angle_alpha   90.00
_cell.angle_beta   90.00
_cell.angle_gamma   90.00
#
_symmetry.space_group_name_H-M   'P 1'
#
loop_
_entity.id
_entity.type
_entity.pdbx_description
1 polymer ?
#
loop_
_entity_poly.entity_id
_entity_poly.type
_entity_poly.pdbx_seq_one_letter_code
_entity_poly.pdbx_strand_id
1 'polypeptide(L)'
;MIRELVDCNDPILKQKTENFDFTNPPINPVELYNDLAETMRENDGLGLAAPQVGLPYRAFVMRAENIIGVFNPRIVDISSEMVYLEEGCLSYPNLWVKVKRPKKIKVRFTHPDGQTETRVFDGMSARVFQHEFDHLEGIVHTKRANRYHLEQAKKLQAKLNKGTPVTANGLRIKSLTPEAEQLLEALKN
;
A
#
# COMPACT_ATOMS: atom_id res chain seq x y z
N MET A 1 -18.19 1.12 3.20
CA MET A 1 -18.07 1.63 4.61
C MET A 1 -16.62 1.96 4.90
N ILE A 2 -16.33 3.17 5.44
CA ILE A 2 -14.97 3.53 5.87
C ILE A 2 -14.59 2.69 7.09
N ARG A 3 -13.42 2.05 7.05
CA ARG A 3 -12.88 1.21 8.11
C ARG A 3 -11.78 1.94 8.86
N GLU A 4 -11.57 1.60 10.12
CA GLU A 4 -10.45 2.10 10.90
C GLU A 4 -9.15 1.40 10.51
N LEU A 5 -8.06 2.17 10.45
CA LEU A 5 -6.72 1.61 10.27
C LEU A 5 -6.22 1.01 11.59
N VAL A 6 -5.61 -0.16 11.53
CA VAL A 6 -5.01 -0.79 12.70
C VAL A 6 -3.73 -0.06 13.12
N ASP A 7 -3.38 -0.17 14.41
CA ASP A 7 -2.11 0.36 14.93
C ASP A 7 -0.90 -0.28 14.22
N CYS A 8 0.16 0.49 14.05
CA CYS A 8 1.39 0.05 13.37
C CYS A 8 2.08 -1.15 14.04
N ASN A 9 1.76 -1.44 15.31
CA ASN A 9 2.27 -2.59 16.04
C ASN A 9 1.34 -3.80 15.98
N ASP A 10 0.16 -3.67 15.36
CA ASP A 10 -0.79 -4.78 15.28
C ASP A 10 -0.13 -6.00 14.64
N PRO A 11 -0.25 -7.19 15.25
CA PRO A 11 0.35 -8.42 14.75
C PRO A 11 -0.11 -8.79 13.34
N ILE A 12 -1.33 -8.41 12.93
CA ILE A 12 -1.87 -8.73 11.61
C ILE A 12 -1.00 -8.16 10.46
N LEU A 13 -0.35 -7.01 10.68
CA LEU A 13 0.56 -6.40 9.68
C LEU A 13 1.84 -7.21 9.43
N LYS A 14 2.11 -8.19 10.28
CA LYS A 14 3.29 -9.06 10.21
C LYS A 14 2.94 -10.50 9.84
N GLN A 15 1.66 -10.77 9.59
CA GLN A 15 1.16 -12.08 9.21
C GLN A 15 0.99 -12.17 7.70
N LYS A 16 1.37 -13.32 7.14
CA LYS A 16 1.06 -13.62 5.75
C LYS A 16 -0.40 -13.96 5.62
N THR A 17 -1.07 -13.35 4.65
CA THR A 17 -2.50 -13.60 4.38
C THR A 17 -2.71 -14.89 3.61
N GLU A 18 -3.85 -15.53 3.85
CA GLU A 18 -4.33 -16.66 3.07
C GLU A 18 -5.09 -16.18 1.81
N ASN A 19 -5.17 -17.06 0.80
CA ASN A 19 -5.94 -16.75 -0.40
C ASN A 19 -7.41 -16.51 -0.06
N PHE A 20 -7.99 -15.49 -0.70
CA PHE A 20 -9.41 -15.22 -0.64
C PHE A 20 -10.18 -16.30 -1.41
N ASP A 21 -11.14 -16.95 -0.77
CA ASP A 21 -11.95 -17.99 -1.39
C ASP A 21 -13.17 -17.37 -2.11
N PHE A 22 -13.16 -17.40 -3.44
CA PHE A 22 -14.26 -16.91 -4.27
C PHE A 22 -15.41 -17.92 -4.39
N THR A 23 -15.21 -19.18 -4.03
CA THR A 23 -16.26 -20.21 -4.08
C THR A 23 -17.14 -20.18 -2.84
N ASN A 24 -16.55 -19.83 -1.69
CA ASN A 24 -17.25 -19.60 -0.43
C ASN A 24 -16.68 -18.34 0.24
N PRO A 25 -17.02 -17.15 -0.27
CA PRO A 25 -16.39 -15.93 0.14
C PRO A 25 -16.74 -15.58 1.59
N PRO A 26 -15.73 -15.32 2.45
CA PRO A 26 -15.95 -14.95 3.85
C PRO A 26 -16.63 -13.59 4.02
N ILE A 27 -16.55 -12.76 3.00
CA ILE A 27 -17.21 -11.46 2.83
C ILE A 27 -17.47 -11.25 1.34
N ASN A 28 -18.49 -10.49 0.97
CA ASN A 28 -18.72 -10.13 -0.43
C ASN A 28 -17.48 -9.39 -0.99
N PRO A 29 -16.83 -9.90 -2.05
CA PRO A 29 -15.60 -9.30 -2.56
C PRO A 29 -15.79 -7.89 -3.12
N VAL A 30 -16.97 -7.57 -3.67
CA VAL A 30 -17.30 -6.21 -4.15
C VAL A 30 -17.49 -5.25 -2.97
N GLU A 31 -18.12 -5.69 -1.87
CA GLU A 31 -18.24 -4.90 -0.64
C GLU A 31 -16.86 -4.65 -0.02
N LEU A 32 -16.00 -5.67 0.06
CA LEU A 32 -14.63 -5.51 0.55
C LEU A 32 -13.85 -4.51 -0.31
N TYR A 33 -13.96 -4.61 -1.63
CA TYR A 33 -13.34 -3.64 -2.55
C TYR A 33 -13.82 -2.21 -2.28
N ASN A 34 -15.14 -2.01 -2.14
CA ASN A 34 -15.72 -0.69 -1.89
C ASN A 34 -15.25 -0.12 -0.55
N ASP A 35 -15.26 -0.93 0.51
CA ASP A 35 -14.81 -0.52 1.84
C ASP A 35 -13.33 -0.08 1.83
N LEU A 36 -12.46 -0.90 1.21
CA LEU A 36 -11.04 -0.57 1.09
C LEU A 36 -10.83 0.69 0.22
N ALA A 37 -11.57 0.82 -0.89
CA ALA A 37 -11.45 1.98 -1.78
C ALA A 37 -11.91 3.29 -1.12
N GLU A 38 -13.00 3.26 -0.36
CA GLU A 38 -13.47 4.41 0.42
C GLU A 38 -12.46 4.77 1.52
N THR A 39 -12.00 3.79 2.27
CA THR A 39 -11.01 3.98 3.35
C THR A 39 -9.69 4.55 2.80
N MET A 40 -9.23 4.04 1.65
CA MET A 40 -8.04 4.54 0.97
C MET A 40 -8.20 6.01 0.56
N ARG A 41 -9.37 6.39 -0.01
CA ARG A 41 -9.65 7.77 -0.43
C ARG A 41 -9.71 8.72 0.76
N GLU A 42 -10.38 8.33 1.83
CA GLU A 42 -10.51 9.13 3.07
C GLU A 42 -9.15 9.44 3.69
N ASN A 43 -8.19 8.54 3.53
CA ASN A 43 -6.84 8.70 4.05
C ASN A 43 -5.82 9.19 2.99
N ASP A 44 -6.26 9.70 1.84
CA ASP A 44 -5.41 10.17 0.73
C ASP A 44 -4.36 9.14 0.26
N GLY A 45 -4.66 7.84 0.39
CA GLY A 45 -3.78 6.75 0.05
C GLY A 45 -3.68 6.48 -1.46
N LEU A 46 -2.55 5.92 -1.89
CA LEU A 46 -2.37 5.37 -3.23
C LEU A 46 -2.70 3.88 -3.31
N GLY A 47 -2.70 3.19 -2.17
CA GLY A 47 -3.08 1.81 -1.99
C GLY A 47 -3.50 1.54 -0.55
N LEU A 48 -4.21 0.44 -0.35
CA LEU A 48 -4.63 -0.04 0.97
C LEU A 48 -4.88 -1.54 0.93
N ALA A 49 -4.16 -2.29 1.75
CA ALA A 49 -4.32 -3.73 1.89
C ALA A 49 -5.28 -4.10 3.03
N ALA A 50 -5.99 -5.21 2.87
CA ALA A 50 -6.96 -5.69 3.86
C ALA A 50 -6.36 -5.88 5.28
N PRO A 51 -5.11 -6.34 5.47
CA PRO A 51 -4.50 -6.39 6.81
C PRO A 51 -4.40 -5.02 7.50
N GLN A 52 -4.30 -3.92 6.76
CA GLN A 52 -4.23 -2.58 7.33
C GLN A 52 -5.55 -2.10 7.96
N VAL A 53 -6.64 -2.79 7.69
CA VAL A 53 -7.96 -2.59 8.33
C VAL A 53 -8.38 -3.80 9.17
N GLY A 54 -7.43 -4.62 9.62
CA GLY A 54 -7.69 -5.74 10.51
C GLY A 54 -8.30 -6.98 9.85
N LEU A 55 -8.26 -7.08 8.51
CA LEU A 55 -8.83 -8.21 7.77
C LEU A 55 -7.72 -9.12 7.23
N PRO A 56 -7.73 -10.44 7.53
CA PRO A 56 -6.65 -11.34 7.15
C PRO A 56 -6.73 -11.82 5.68
N TYR A 57 -7.39 -11.07 4.81
CA TYR A 57 -7.64 -11.48 3.43
C TYR A 57 -6.53 -11.05 2.48
N ARG A 58 -6.23 -11.90 1.50
CA ARG A 58 -5.24 -11.64 0.45
C ARG A 58 -5.85 -10.73 -0.62
N ALA A 59 -6.11 -9.48 -0.25
CA ALA A 59 -6.71 -8.45 -1.09
C ALA A 59 -6.17 -7.06 -0.76
N PHE A 60 -6.12 -6.20 -1.76
CA PHE A 60 -5.86 -4.78 -1.61
C PHE A 60 -6.55 -3.97 -2.71
N VAL A 61 -6.59 -2.67 -2.54
CA VAL A 61 -6.95 -1.71 -3.58
C VAL A 61 -5.78 -0.81 -3.89
N MET A 62 -5.70 -0.31 -5.13
CA MET A 62 -4.69 0.67 -5.51
C MET A 62 -5.20 1.62 -6.59
N ARG A 63 -4.63 2.83 -6.62
CA ARG A 63 -4.80 3.77 -7.74
C ARG A 63 -3.91 3.32 -8.90
N ALA A 64 -4.53 3.19 -10.06
CA ALA A 64 -3.89 3.05 -11.35
C ALA A 64 -4.50 4.12 -12.27
N GLU A 65 -4.94 3.81 -13.48
CA GLU A 65 -5.82 4.70 -14.26
C GLU A 65 -7.17 4.94 -13.55
N ASN A 66 -7.66 3.88 -12.91
CA ASN A 66 -8.79 3.89 -11.98
C ASN A 66 -8.39 3.17 -10.69
N ILE A 67 -9.23 3.23 -9.65
CA ILE A 67 -9.02 2.37 -8.48
C ILE A 67 -9.38 0.95 -8.86
N ILE A 68 -8.46 0.04 -8.68
CA ILE A 68 -8.64 -1.38 -8.95
C ILE A 68 -8.59 -2.18 -7.65
N GLY A 69 -9.43 -3.21 -7.57
CA GLY A 69 -9.39 -4.25 -6.54
C GLY A 69 -8.52 -5.41 -7.02
N VAL A 70 -7.62 -5.85 -6.16
CA VAL A 70 -6.63 -6.88 -6.45
C VAL A 70 -6.77 -7.98 -5.41
N PHE A 71 -7.21 -9.16 -5.83
CA PHE A 71 -7.36 -10.34 -4.99
C PHE A 71 -6.39 -11.43 -5.43
N ASN A 72 -5.85 -12.16 -4.48
CA ASN A 72 -4.94 -13.29 -4.70
C ASN A 72 -3.79 -12.98 -5.67
N PRO A 73 -3.11 -11.83 -5.53
CA PRO A 73 -2.08 -11.42 -6.46
C PRO A 73 -0.87 -12.35 -6.42
N ARG A 74 -0.22 -12.46 -7.60
CA ARG A 74 1.09 -13.12 -7.78
C ARG A 74 1.95 -12.24 -8.67
N ILE A 75 3.19 -12.01 -8.29
CA ILE A 75 4.20 -11.41 -9.16
C ILE A 75 4.75 -12.54 -10.03
N VAL A 76 4.59 -12.41 -11.35
CA VAL A 76 4.97 -13.44 -12.34
C VAL A 76 6.37 -13.17 -12.89
N ASP A 77 6.72 -11.86 -13.05
CA ASP A 77 8.01 -11.44 -13.57
C ASP A 77 8.36 -10.05 -13.05
N ILE A 78 9.65 -9.73 -12.98
CA ILE A 78 10.18 -8.45 -12.53
C ILE A 78 11.28 -7.96 -13.48
N SER A 79 11.38 -6.64 -13.66
CA SER A 79 12.49 -6.06 -14.42
C SER A 79 13.81 -6.15 -13.66
N SER A 80 14.92 -6.21 -14.41
CA SER A 80 16.27 -6.06 -13.85
C SER A 80 16.56 -4.62 -13.42
N GLU A 81 15.88 -3.63 -14.02
CA GLU A 81 16.02 -2.23 -13.65
C GLU A 81 15.40 -1.98 -12.26
N MET A 82 16.24 -1.47 -11.36
CA MET A 82 15.88 -1.19 -9.98
C MET A 82 15.90 0.31 -9.72
N VAL A 83 14.87 0.84 -9.05
CA VAL A 83 14.76 2.25 -8.71
C VAL A 83 14.58 2.45 -7.21
N TYR A 84 15.19 3.53 -6.69
CA TYR A 84 14.97 4.02 -5.33
C TYR A 84 13.89 5.08 -5.36
N LEU A 85 12.80 4.89 -4.60
CA LEU A 85 11.79 5.90 -4.33
C LEU A 85 11.45 5.93 -2.85
N GLU A 86 10.97 7.07 -2.37
CA GLU A 86 10.43 7.19 -1.02
C GLU A 86 9.05 6.54 -0.96
N GLU A 87 8.82 5.75 0.08
CA GLU A 87 7.55 5.11 0.36
C GLU A 87 7.04 5.55 1.74
N GLY A 88 5.80 6.00 1.78
CA GLY A 88 5.01 6.13 2.99
C GLY A 88 4.04 4.97 3.13
N CYS A 89 3.45 4.81 4.29
CA CYS A 89 2.44 3.79 4.56
C CYS A 89 1.37 4.37 5.48
N LEU A 90 0.09 4.14 5.18
CA LEU A 90 -1.03 4.62 6.00
C LEU A 90 -0.97 4.08 7.44
N SER A 91 -0.46 2.86 7.64
CA SER A 91 -0.24 2.29 8.97
C SER A 91 0.99 2.85 9.71
N TYR A 92 1.84 3.65 9.05
CA TYR A 92 3.06 4.25 9.62
C TYR A 92 3.10 5.76 9.33
N PRO A 93 2.27 6.57 9.99
CA PRO A 93 2.16 8.00 9.74
C PRO A 93 3.53 8.72 9.84
N ASN A 94 3.77 9.68 8.94
CA ASN A 94 4.99 10.50 8.90
C ASN A 94 6.31 9.72 8.72
N LEU A 95 6.27 8.42 8.40
CA LEU A 95 7.46 7.62 8.16
C LEU A 95 7.64 7.37 6.66
N TRP A 96 8.49 8.18 6.04
CA TRP A 96 8.86 8.05 4.63
C TRP A 96 10.25 7.44 4.52
N VAL A 97 10.37 6.32 3.81
CA VAL A 97 11.62 5.56 3.75
C VAL A 97 11.99 5.27 2.30
N LYS A 98 13.24 5.54 1.94
CA LYS A 98 13.77 5.22 0.61
C LYS A 98 13.97 3.72 0.44
N VAL A 99 13.21 3.14 -0.49
CA VAL A 99 13.19 1.70 -0.77
C VAL A 99 13.60 1.43 -2.21
N LYS A 100 14.41 0.39 -2.43
CA LYS A 100 14.81 -0.09 -3.75
C LYS A 100 13.84 -1.18 -4.23
N ARG A 101 13.24 -0.98 -5.41
CA ARG A 101 12.33 -1.98 -6.02
C ARG A 101 12.53 -2.09 -7.53
N PRO A 102 12.14 -3.22 -8.14
CA PRO A 102 11.98 -3.32 -9.58
C PRO A 102 11.08 -2.21 -10.12
N LYS A 103 11.50 -1.55 -11.21
CA LYS A 103 10.75 -0.48 -11.86
C LYS A 103 9.49 -1.00 -12.51
N LYS A 104 9.55 -2.20 -13.10
CA LYS A 104 8.45 -2.84 -13.83
C LYS A 104 8.20 -4.25 -13.29
N ILE A 105 6.93 -4.63 -13.19
CA ILE A 105 6.50 -5.96 -12.77
C ILE A 105 5.40 -6.48 -13.69
N LYS A 106 5.39 -7.80 -13.90
CA LYS A 106 4.25 -8.52 -14.49
C LYS A 106 3.54 -9.29 -13.39
N VAL A 107 2.25 -9.10 -13.27
CA VAL A 107 1.44 -9.67 -12.18
C VAL A 107 0.23 -10.39 -12.72
N ARG A 108 -0.27 -11.36 -11.95
CA ARG A 108 -1.56 -12.01 -12.16
C ARG A 108 -2.39 -11.86 -10.90
N PHE A 109 -3.66 -11.47 -11.03
CA PHE A 109 -4.57 -11.26 -9.91
C PHE A 109 -6.02 -11.48 -10.33
N THR A 110 -6.92 -11.56 -9.36
CA THR A 110 -8.36 -11.69 -9.56
C THR A 110 -9.03 -10.37 -9.19
N HIS A 111 -9.98 -9.92 -10.00
CA HIS A 111 -10.84 -8.77 -9.74
C HIS A 111 -11.94 -9.10 -8.72
N PRO A 112 -12.62 -8.08 -8.13
CA PRO A 112 -13.74 -8.31 -7.21
C PRO A 112 -14.91 -9.13 -7.81
N ASP A 113 -15.06 -9.12 -9.12
CA ASP A 113 -16.06 -9.92 -9.87
C ASP A 113 -15.63 -11.36 -10.15
N GLY A 114 -14.44 -11.77 -9.69
CA GLY A 114 -13.89 -13.10 -9.89
C GLY A 114 -13.10 -13.29 -11.19
N GLN A 115 -13.07 -12.31 -12.09
CA GLN A 115 -12.28 -12.40 -13.31
C GLN A 115 -10.78 -12.30 -13.03
N THR A 116 -9.97 -13.14 -13.69
CA THR A 116 -8.51 -13.12 -13.52
C THR A 116 -7.83 -12.36 -14.66
N GLU A 117 -6.91 -11.50 -14.31
CA GLU A 117 -6.13 -10.69 -15.25
C GLU A 117 -4.62 -10.92 -15.06
N THR A 118 -3.88 -10.79 -16.16
CA THR A 118 -2.42 -10.66 -16.16
C THR A 118 -2.05 -9.31 -16.75
N ARG A 119 -1.40 -8.46 -15.94
CA ARG A 119 -1.08 -7.07 -16.32
C ARG A 119 0.39 -6.74 -16.02
N VAL A 120 0.93 -5.81 -16.79
CA VAL A 120 2.23 -5.21 -16.54
C VAL A 120 2.02 -3.83 -15.93
N PHE A 121 2.68 -3.58 -14.80
CA PHE A 121 2.76 -2.26 -14.18
C PHE A 121 4.18 -1.72 -14.30
N ASP A 122 4.31 -0.40 -14.43
CA ASP A 122 5.59 0.32 -14.53
C ASP A 122 5.58 1.53 -13.60
N GLY A 123 6.75 2.00 -13.19
CA GLY A 123 6.92 3.21 -12.39
C GLY A 123 6.14 3.20 -11.09
N MET A 124 5.30 4.23 -10.87
CA MET A 124 4.56 4.39 -9.61
C MET A 124 3.52 3.29 -9.40
N SER A 125 2.80 2.87 -10.43
CA SER A 125 1.82 1.77 -10.29
C SER A 125 2.50 0.45 -9.91
N ALA A 126 3.68 0.16 -10.44
CA ALA A 126 4.49 -0.98 -10.01
C ALA A 126 4.97 -0.83 -8.57
N ARG A 127 5.28 0.40 -8.13
CA ARG A 127 5.70 0.71 -6.75
C ARG A 127 4.58 0.44 -5.76
N VAL A 128 3.40 1.00 -6.01
CA VAL A 128 2.23 0.82 -5.15
C VAL A 128 1.84 -0.66 -5.07
N PHE A 129 1.75 -1.35 -6.22
CA PHE A 129 1.43 -2.78 -6.21
C PHE A 129 2.39 -3.59 -5.33
N GLN A 130 3.70 -3.35 -5.43
CA GLN A 130 4.69 -4.07 -4.63
C GLN A 130 4.61 -3.72 -3.13
N HIS A 131 4.24 -2.50 -2.80
CA HIS A 131 4.01 -2.07 -1.42
C HIS A 131 2.83 -2.82 -0.81
N GLU A 132 1.68 -2.82 -1.50
CA GLU A 132 0.47 -3.52 -1.02
C GLU A 132 0.66 -5.05 -1.01
N PHE A 133 1.38 -5.59 -2.01
CA PHE A 133 1.73 -7.01 -2.03
C PHE A 133 2.58 -7.41 -0.81
N ASP A 134 3.51 -6.56 -0.39
CA ASP A 134 4.31 -6.80 0.81
C ASP A 134 3.42 -6.91 2.07
N HIS A 135 2.39 -6.08 2.22
CA HIS A 135 1.41 -6.22 3.32
C HIS A 135 0.75 -7.59 3.34
N LEU A 136 0.46 -8.17 2.18
CA LEU A 136 -0.11 -9.52 2.09
C LEU A 136 0.90 -10.62 2.47
N GLU A 137 2.18 -10.35 2.36
CA GLU A 137 3.27 -11.25 2.80
C GLU A 137 3.72 -10.99 4.25
N GLY A 138 3.03 -10.10 4.99
CA GLY A 138 3.40 -9.71 6.35
C GLY A 138 4.69 -8.89 6.41
N ILE A 139 5.01 -8.18 5.35
CA ILE A 139 6.21 -7.36 5.21
C ILE A 139 5.81 -5.89 5.20
N VAL A 140 6.37 -5.09 6.09
CA VAL A 140 6.21 -3.64 6.08
C VAL A 140 7.40 -2.96 5.37
N HIS A 141 7.15 -1.80 4.74
CA HIS A 141 8.13 -1.09 3.91
C HIS A 141 9.46 -0.82 4.63
N THR A 142 9.44 -0.64 5.96
CA THR A 142 10.66 -0.44 6.77
C THR A 142 11.62 -1.63 6.73
N LYS A 143 11.13 -2.85 6.48
CA LYS A 143 11.97 -4.05 6.32
C LYS A 143 12.65 -4.10 4.94
N ARG A 144 12.16 -3.35 3.96
CA ARG A 144 12.76 -3.23 2.63
C ARG A 144 13.84 -2.16 2.54
N ALA A 145 13.85 -1.23 3.48
CA ALA A 145 14.83 -0.16 3.54
C ALA A 145 16.18 -0.65 4.04
N ASN A 146 17.26 -0.07 3.51
CA ASN A 146 18.55 -0.26 4.16
C ASN A 146 18.58 0.49 5.51
N ARG A 147 19.48 0.08 6.39
CA ARG A 147 19.59 0.62 7.75
C ARG A 147 19.82 2.14 7.77
N TYR A 148 20.67 2.64 6.89
CA TYR A 148 20.97 4.09 6.82
C TYR A 148 19.71 4.91 6.50
N HIS A 149 18.98 4.56 5.44
CA HIS A 149 17.77 5.26 5.05
C HIS A 149 16.69 5.17 6.14
N LEU A 150 16.55 4.03 6.80
CA LEU A 150 15.58 3.84 7.88
C LEU A 150 15.92 4.72 9.09
N GLU A 151 17.18 4.81 9.49
CA GLU A 151 17.61 5.66 10.61
C GLU A 151 17.37 7.15 10.31
N GLN A 152 17.64 7.60 9.08
CA GLN A 152 17.34 8.98 8.66
C GLN A 152 15.84 9.26 8.68
N ALA A 153 15.03 8.36 8.15
CA ALA A 153 13.58 8.46 8.13
C ALA A 153 13.00 8.55 9.56
N LYS A 154 13.45 7.73 10.48
CA LYS A 154 13.02 7.76 11.90
C LYS A 154 13.39 9.06 12.60
N LYS A 155 14.58 9.61 12.32
CA LYS A 155 14.99 10.92 12.85
C LYS A 155 14.09 12.04 12.34
N LEU A 156 13.71 12.01 11.06
CA LEU A 156 12.79 12.97 10.47
C LEU A 156 11.38 12.81 11.06
N GLN A 157 10.86 11.59 11.13
CA GLN A 157 9.57 11.29 11.76
C GLN A 157 9.49 11.83 13.18
N ALA A 158 10.53 11.63 13.99
CA ALA A 158 10.58 12.12 15.37
C ALA A 158 10.53 13.65 15.45
N LYS A 159 11.11 14.37 14.46
CA LYS A 159 11.02 15.83 14.36
C LYS A 159 9.61 16.28 13.97
N LEU A 160 8.99 15.61 12.99
CA LEU A 160 7.64 15.92 12.53
C LEU A 160 6.61 15.70 13.64
N ASN A 161 6.75 14.61 14.39
CA ASN A 161 5.83 14.29 15.50
C ASN A 161 5.94 15.28 16.69
N LYS A 162 7.09 15.94 16.87
CA LYS A 162 7.27 16.98 17.91
C LYS A 162 6.64 18.33 17.55
N GLY A 163 6.43 18.60 16.27
CA GLY A 163 5.99 19.92 15.75
C GLY A 163 4.50 20.02 15.45
N THR A 164 3.70 18.94 15.56
CA THR A 164 2.28 18.93 15.22
C THR A 164 1.50 18.06 16.20
N PRO A 165 0.41 18.57 16.84
CA PRO A 165 -0.51 17.69 17.55
C PRO A 165 -1.10 16.69 16.55
N VAL A 166 -0.91 15.40 16.82
CA VAL A 166 -1.50 14.30 16.06
C VAL A 166 -2.99 14.30 16.40
N THR A 167 -3.85 14.76 15.48
CA THR A 167 -5.28 14.44 15.56
C THR A 167 -5.46 12.97 15.20
N ALA A 168 -6.48 12.30 15.76
CA ALA A 168 -6.75 10.87 15.56
C ALA A 168 -6.83 10.40 14.08
N ASN A 169 -6.96 11.33 13.13
CA ASN A 169 -6.91 11.11 11.68
C ASN A 169 -5.63 11.70 11.05
N GLY A 170 -4.55 11.80 11.80
CA GLY A 170 -3.32 12.54 11.60
C GLY A 170 -2.47 12.28 10.37
N LEU A 171 -3.06 12.21 9.19
CA LEU A 171 -2.36 12.29 7.91
C LEU A 171 -2.31 13.73 7.41
N ARG A 172 -1.49 14.57 8.04
CA ARG A 172 -0.94 15.73 7.33
C ARG A 172 0.34 15.28 6.65
N ILE A 173 0.23 14.96 5.36
CA ILE A 173 1.37 14.88 4.43
C ILE A 173 1.98 16.29 4.33
N LYS A 174 2.91 16.62 5.24
CA LYS A 174 3.77 17.79 5.13
C LYS A 174 5.17 17.30 4.85
N SER A 175 5.47 17.15 3.59
CA SER A 175 6.73 17.03 2.86
C SER A 175 6.82 15.74 2.01
N LEU A 176 5.98 15.69 1.00
CA LEU A 176 6.33 14.94 -0.22
C LEU A 176 7.53 15.65 -0.85
N THR A 177 8.47 14.91 -1.44
CA THR A 177 9.41 15.55 -2.36
C THR A 177 8.63 16.16 -3.52
N PRO A 178 9.09 17.26 -4.15
CA PRO A 178 8.38 17.86 -5.29
C PRO A 178 8.06 16.86 -6.40
N GLU A 179 8.89 15.83 -6.57
CA GLU A 179 8.68 14.75 -7.55
C GLU A 179 7.53 13.81 -7.12
N ALA A 180 7.40 13.53 -5.83
CA ALA A 180 6.31 12.72 -5.30
C ALA A 180 4.98 13.49 -5.30
N GLU A 181 5.00 14.81 -5.09
CA GLU A 181 3.83 15.69 -5.22
C GLU A 181 3.35 15.76 -6.67
N GLN A 182 4.25 15.93 -7.64
CA GLN A 182 3.91 15.94 -9.06
C GLN A 182 3.33 14.59 -9.53
N LEU A 183 3.88 13.46 -9.04
CA LEU A 183 3.35 12.13 -9.35
C LEU A 183 2.00 11.88 -8.70
N LEU A 184 1.77 12.38 -7.49
CA LEU A 184 0.49 12.30 -6.80
C LEU A 184 -0.58 13.12 -7.52
N GLU A 185 -0.23 14.32 -8.00
CA GLU A 185 -1.09 15.20 -8.78
C GLU A 185 -1.46 14.55 -10.12
N ALA A 186 -0.50 13.93 -10.80
CA ALA A 186 -0.72 13.22 -12.08
C ALA A 186 -1.62 11.98 -11.94
N LEU A 187 -1.69 11.37 -10.75
CA LEU A 187 -2.56 10.22 -10.47
C LEU A 187 -3.96 10.62 -9.96
N LYS A 188 -4.17 11.91 -9.61
CA LYS A 188 -5.47 12.44 -9.20
C LYS A 188 -6.32 12.94 -10.39
N ASN A 189 -5.67 13.19 -11.56
CA ASN A 189 -6.30 13.57 -12.82
C ASN A 189 -6.48 12.35 -13.72
#